data_6606529d5bea0193bc67d4263bce71a6
#
_entry.id   6606529d5bea0193bc67d4263bce71a6
#
_cell.length_a   1.000
_cell.length_b   1.000
_cell.length_c   1.000
_cell.angle_alpha   90.00
_cell.angle_beta   90.00
_cell.angle_gamma   90.00
#
_symmetry.space_group_name_H-M   'P 1'
#
loop_
_entity.id
_entity.type
_entity.pdbx_description
1 polymer ?
#
loop_
_entity_poly.entity_id
_entity_poly.type
_entity_poly.pdbx_seq_one_letter_code
_entity_poly.pdbx_strand_id
1 'polypeptide(L)'
;TGDGRGGRLRNVPALLAPSYTETGLWQAQVTPPLTTGGDLPTSVDVVVVGAGLCGLAAADTLAIAGRSVVVFDREPLGWGASSRNGGMVIPELKSGPAGLERHYGELGTRLYAEANEAFDFVEATIAGDDGRAGIDCDYVRSGQLYLAHSPSHTDELRHQAAEHAALGEAVRFVEAGDLGAEIGSEAFHGGVVFDRTGGLHPARLHAGLATRAMNAGARVIDRTGVTGLSRRGGRHRVTTTRGSVDAADVILATNAYADAATPDLRRKVVPVGSYIIATEVLPEELARSVSPTGRMMVDTKNFLFYWRLTPDRRLAFGGRRSLDPVDVPEARDFLYDSMLRVHPQLAGTAVEYAWGGNVALTLDRLPHVGHLDGAWYATGCNGSGVAMNTWLGHRLGQVLTGEAPPPALAELKHRNVPLSSWR
;
A
#
# COMPACT_ATOMS: atom_id res chain seq x y z
N THR A 1 2.79 12.54 46.48
CA THR A 1 2.64 13.81 45.76
C THR A 1 3.79 13.93 44.75
N GLY A 2 3.65 13.38 43.59
CA GLY A 2 4.58 13.47 42.47
C GLY A 2 3.80 13.96 41.27
N ASP A 3 4.06 15.22 40.91
CA ASP A 3 3.45 15.97 39.81
C ASP A 3 3.90 15.34 38.46
N GLY A 4 3.10 14.41 37.95
CA GLY A 4 3.28 13.79 36.63
C GLY A 4 2.71 14.68 35.52
N ARG A 5 3.22 15.91 35.37
CA ARG A 5 2.95 16.70 34.16
C ARG A 5 3.75 16.11 33.00
N GLY A 6 3.12 15.24 32.22
CA GLY A 6 3.58 14.90 30.88
C GLY A 6 3.68 16.18 30.05
N GLY A 7 4.87 16.75 30.01
CA GLY A 7 5.18 17.88 29.14
C GLY A 7 4.81 17.48 27.70
N ARG A 8 3.85 18.18 27.09
CA ARG A 8 3.62 18.10 25.64
C ARG A 8 4.96 18.43 25.00
N LEU A 9 5.60 17.40 24.42
CA LEU A 9 6.77 17.61 23.58
C LEU A 9 6.33 18.58 22.47
N ARG A 10 6.89 19.80 22.50
CA ARG A 10 6.67 20.76 21.41
C ARG A 10 7.39 20.18 20.21
N ASN A 11 6.66 19.76 19.18
CA ASN A 11 7.27 19.38 17.92
C ASN A 11 8.08 20.56 17.38
N VAL A 12 9.26 20.26 16.85
CA VAL A 12 10.04 21.25 16.11
C VAL A 12 9.29 21.50 14.80
N PRO A 13 8.88 22.75 14.49
CA PRO A 13 8.24 23.03 13.21
C PRO A 13 9.18 22.66 12.05
N ALA A 14 8.60 22.13 10.97
CA ALA A 14 9.36 21.76 9.79
C ALA A 14 9.98 23.00 9.12
N LEU A 15 11.26 22.92 8.77
CA LEU A 15 11.87 23.84 7.84
C LEU A 15 11.30 23.55 6.45
N LEU A 16 10.73 24.57 5.80
CA LEU A 16 10.08 24.39 4.48
C LEU A 16 10.98 24.92 3.37
N ALA A 17 11.08 24.13 2.30
CA ALA A 17 11.70 24.59 1.06
C ALA A 17 10.84 25.69 0.41
N PRO A 18 11.43 26.64 -0.38
CA PRO A 18 10.63 27.63 -1.11
C PRO A 18 9.61 27.01 -2.07
N SER A 19 9.87 25.79 -2.56
CA SER A 19 9.00 24.98 -3.43
C SER A 19 8.03 24.07 -2.69
N TYR A 20 7.88 24.23 -1.38
CA TYR A 20 7.02 23.37 -0.57
C TYR A 20 5.60 23.26 -1.12
N THR A 21 5.09 22.02 -1.17
CA THR A 21 3.72 21.72 -1.58
C THR A 21 3.14 20.53 -0.80
N GLU A 22 1.82 20.51 -0.67
CA GLU A 22 1.07 19.39 -0.09
C GLU A 22 0.63 18.35 -1.14
N THR A 23 1.09 18.49 -2.38
CA THR A 23 0.96 17.45 -3.40
C THR A 23 1.94 16.31 -3.09
N GLY A 24 1.54 15.06 -3.32
CA GLY A 24 2.46 13.93 -3.17
C GLY A 24 3.64 14.01 -4.14
N LEU A 25 4.86 13.80 -3.64
CA LEU A 25 6.09 13.77 -4.47
C LEU A 25 5.91 12.93 -5.74
N TRP A 26 5.40 11.72 -5.56
CA TRP A 26 5.22 10.78 -6.67
C TRP A 26 4.23 11.26 -7.73
N GLN A 27 3.17 11.95 -7.29
CA GLN A 27 2.16 12.52 -8.17
C GLN A 27 2.67 13.77 -8.90
N ALA A 28 3.56 14.54 -8.27
CA ALA A 28 4.20 15.70 -8.91
C ALA A 28 5.17 15.30 -10.02
N GLN A 29 5.70 14.08 -9.98
CA GLN A 29 6.69 13.56 -10.94
C GLN A 29 6.09 12.77 -12.12
N VAL A 30 4.77 12.50 -12.10
CA VAL A 30 4.12 11.63 -13.10
C VAL A 30 2.83 12.25 -13.62
N THR A 31 2.73 12.33 -14.94
CA THR A 31 1.43 12.60 -15.59
C THR A 31 0.74 11.25 -15.82
N PRO A 32 -0.42 10.98 -15.20
CA PRO A 32 -1.17 9.77 -15.46
C PRO A 32 -1.55 9.66 -16.95
N PRO A 33 -1.68 8.44 -17.49
CA PRO A 33 -2.18 8.26 -18.85
C PRO A 33 -3.61 8.80 -18.97
N LEU A 34 -3.95 9.24 -20.18
CA LEU A 34 -5.31 9.67 -20.49
C LEU A 34 -6.26 8.47 -20.33
N THR A 35 -7.33 8.69 -19.59
CA THR A 35 -8.39 7.69 -19.43
C THR A 35 -9.20 7.51 -20.73
N THR A 36 -9.88 6.40 -20.87
CA THR A 36 -10.60 6.06 -22.10
C THR A 36 -11.75 7.03 -22.40
N GLY A 37 -12.28 7.70 -21.35
CA GLY A 37 -13.34 8.70 -21.50
C GLY A 37 -14.59 8.18 -22.23
N GLY A 38 -15.33 9.10 -22.87
CA GLY A 38 -16.48 8.81 -23.75
C GLY A 38 -17.77 8.46 -23.01
N ASP A 39 -18.77 7.99 -23.77
CA ASP A 39 -20.08 7.59 -23.26
C ASP A 39 -19.99 6.29 -22.46
N LEU A 40 -20.86 6.16 -21.46
CA LEU A 40 -20.97 4.91 -20.71
C LEU A 40 -21.51 3.79 -21.59
N PRO A 41 -20.96 2.56 -21.50
CA PRO A 41 -21.58 1.42 -22.14
C PRO A 41 -22.92 1.11 -21.47
N THR A 42 -23.87 0.61 -22.22
CA THR A 42 -25.15 0.14 -21.65
C THR A 42 -25.00 -1.12 -20.83
N SER A 43 -24.09 -2.00 -21.26
CA SER A 43 -23.82 -3.28 -20.62
C SER A 43 -22.37 -3.72 -20.88
N VAL A 44 -21.78 -4.41 -19.89
CA VAL A 44 -20.46 -5.05 -19.98
C VAL A 44 -20.46 -6.39 -19.25
N ASP A 45 -19.40 -7.19 -19.41
CA ASP A 45 -19.23 -8.39 -18.60
C ASP A 45 -18.90 -8.02 -17.16
N VAL A 46 -17.92 -7.15 -16.96
CA VAL A 46 -17.44 -6.81 -15.61
C VAL A 46 -17.34 -5.31 -15.42
N VAL A 47 -17.90 -4.81 -14.29
CA VAL A 47 -17.63 -3.48 -13.78
C VAL A 47 -16.63 -3.60 -12.61
N VAL A 48 -15.56 -2.83 -12.66
CA VAL A 48 -14.60 -2.67 -11.56
C VAL A 48 -14.79 -1.30 -10.91
N VAL A 49 -14.95 -1.26 -9.59
CA VAL A 49 -15.13 -0.02 -8.83
C VAL A 49 -13.83 0.31 -8.10
N GLY A 50 -13.15 1.36 -8.55
CA GLY A 50 -11.85 1.82 -8.09
C GLY A 50 -10.71 1.49 -9.05
N ALA A 51 -10.05 2.51 -9.59
CA ALA A 51 -8.89 2.43 -10.48
C ALA A 51 -7.56 2.45 -9.70
N GLY A 52 -7.50 1.76 -8.55
CA GLY A 52 -6.27 1.52 -7.80
C GLY A 52 -5.53 0.28 -8.33
N LEU A 53 -4.44 -0.12 -7.65
CA LEU A 53 -3.62 -1.28 -8.04
C LEU A 53 -4.48 -2.54 -8.23
N CYS A 54 -5.39 -2.83 -7.28
CA CYS A 54 -6.27 -3.99 -7.35
C CYS A 54 -7.22 -3.93 -8.56
N GLY A 55 -7.92 -2.80 -8.73
CA GLY A 55 -8.90 -2.67 -9.82
C GLY A 55 -8.25 -2.70 -11.21
N LEU A 56 -7.08 -2.07 -11.36
CA LEU A 56 -6.36 -2.06 -12.64
C LEU A 56 -5.77 -3.43 -12.98
N ALA A 57 -5.22 -4.15 -11.99
CA ALA A 57 -4.74 -5.51 -12.22
C ALA A 57 -5.87 -6.49 -12.54
N ALA A 58 -7.05 -6.36 -11.89
CA ALA A 58 -8.23 -7.15 -12.25
C ALA A 58 -8.70 -6.83 -13.67
N ALA A 59 -8.78 -5.55 -14.04
CA ALA A 59 -9.21 -5.14 -15.37
C ALA A 59 -8.26 -5.61 -16.45
N ASP A 60 -6.95 -5.58 -16.21
CA ASP A 60 -5.93 -6.08 -17.11
C ASP A 60 -6.13 -7.58 -17.39
N THR A 61 -6.23 -8.39 -16.33
CA THR A 61 -6.42 -9.86 -16.43
C THR A 61 -7.71 -10.19 -17.16
N LEU A 62 -8.81 -9.54 -16.81
CA LEU A 62 -10.12 -9.78 -17.44
C LEU A 62 -10.12 -9.38 -18.93
N ALA A 63 -9.52 -8.25 -19.27
CA ALA A 63 -9.45 -7.76 -20.64
C ALA A 63 -8.60 -8.68 -21.54
N ILE A 64 -7.47 -9.19 -21.01
CA ILE A 64 -6.63 -10.19 -21.72
C ILE A 64 -7.44 -11.46 -22.01
N ALA A 65 -8.29 -11.89 -21.07
CA ALA A 65 -9.18 -13.05 -21.26
C ALA A 65 -10.40 -12.74 -22.17
N GLY A 66 -10.42 -11.58 -22.83
CA GLY A 66 -11.46 -11.21 -23.79
C GLY A 66 -12.78 -10.72 -23.16
N ARG A 67 -12.81 -10.44 -21.84
CA ARG A 67 -14.01 -9.91 -21.18
C ARG A 67 -14.13 -8.41 -21.47
N SER A 68 -15.36 -7.94 -21.70
CA SER A 68 -15.63 -6.50 -21.75
C SER A 68 -15.62 -5.91 -20.34
N VAL A 69 -14.70 -4.98 -20.06
CA VAL A 69 -14.45 -4.42 -18.72
C VAL A 69 -14.55 -2.92 -18.74
N VAL A 70 -15.24 -2.35 -17.76
CA VAL A 70 -15.16 -0.92 -17.43
C VAL A 70 -14.74 -0.72 -15.99
N VAL A 71 -13.75 0.13 -15.78
CA VAL A 71 -13.26 0.57 -14.46
C VAL A 71 -13.78 1.97 -14.21
N PHE A 72 -14.46 2.17 -13.08
CA PHE A 72 -14.88 3.49 -12.63
C PHE A 72 -14.06 3.95 -11.44
N ASP A 73 -13.59 5.19 -11.47
CA ASP A 73 -13.03 5.86 -10.30
C ASP A 73 -13.74 7.20 -10.08
N ARG A 74 -14.00 7.51 -8.82
CA ARG A 74 -14.62 8.76 -8.42
C ARG A 74 -13.71 9.96 -8.64
N GLU A 75 -12.42 9.75 -8.39
CA GLU A 75 -11.37 10.75 -8.45
C GLU A 75 -10.60 10.70 -9.78
N PRO A 76 -9.77 11.68 -10.08
CA PRO A 76 -8.81 11.57 -11.19
C PRO A 76 -7.92 10.34 -11.07
N LEU A 77 -7.59 9.73 -12.20
CA LEU A 77 -6.67 8.59 -12.23
C LEU A 77 -5.36 8.93 -11.51
N GLY A 78 -4.94 8.07 -10.57
CA GLY A 78 -3.74 8.30 -9.77
C GLY A 78 -3.95 9.20 -8.54
N TRP A 79 -5.18 9.57 -8.18
CA TRP A 79 -5.43 10.36 -6.97
C TRP A 79 -5.28 9.55 -5.68
N GLY A 80 -5.60 8.26 -5.68
CA GLY A 80 -5.74 7.44 -4.48
C GLY A 80 -4.41 6.97 -3.85
N ALA A 81 -4.51 6.10 -2.82
CA ALA A 81 -3.37 5.57 -2.09
C ALA A 81 -2.37 4.77 -2.96
N SER A 82 -2.81 4.28 -4.11
CA SER A 82 -1.99 3.50 -5.06
C SER A 82 -0.81 4.29 -5.61
N SER A 83 -0.92 5.60 -5.74
CA SER A 83 0.13 6.50 -6.21
C SER A 83 0.75 7.38 -5.10
N ARG A 84 0.28 7.22 -3.85
CA ARG A 84 0.70 8.03 -2.69
C ARG A 84 1.50 7.27 -1.64
N ASN A 85 1.56 5.93 -1.73
CA ASN A 85 2.22 5.09 -0.73
C ASN A 85 3.74 5.26 -0.73
N GLY A 86 4.44 4.61 0.23
CA GLY A 86 5.90 4.69 0.36
C GLY A 86 6.69 3.97 -0.73
N GLY A 87 6.02 3.26 -1.65
CA GLY A 87 6.67 2.51 -2.74
C GLY A 87 7.42 1.26 -2.27
N MET A 88 7.00 0.64 -1.17
CA MET A 88 7.61 -0.57 -0.64
C MET A 88 6.86 -1.80 -1.15
N VAL A 89 7.58 -2.73 -1.79
CA VAL A 89 7.09 -4.03 -2.24
C VAL A 89 7.62 -5.07 -1.27
N ILE A 90 6.71 -5.69 -0.50
CA ILE A 90 7.07 -6.62 0.59
C ILE A 90 6.16 -7.83 0.56
N PRO A 91 6.70 -9.07 0.72
CA PRO A 91 5.93 -10.31 0.81
C PRO A 91 5.45 -10.54 2.25
N GLU A 92 4.66 -9.62 2.81
CA GLU A 92 4.35 -9.65 4.24
C GLU A 92 2.84 -9.67 4.51
N LEU A 93 2.44 -10.57 5.43
CA LEU A 93 1.22 -10.48 6.22
C LEU A 93 1.60 -10.24 7.68
N LYS A 94 0.85 -9.38 8.38
CA LYS A 94 1.24 -8.79 9.68
C LYS A 94 1.55 -9.76 10.81
N SER A 95 1.15 -11.00 10.73
CA SER A 95 1.42 -12.01 11.77
C SER A 95 2.71 -12.82 11.54
N GLY A 96 3.38 -12.64 10.40
CA GLY A 96 4.51 -13.47 10.00
C GLY A 96 4.14 -14.96 9.82
N PRO A 97 5.07 -15.80 9.33
CA PRO A 97 4.77 -17.19 9.00
C PRO A 97 4.32 -18.02 10.22
N ALA A 98 5.08 -18.00 11.31
CA ALA A 98 4.75 -18.77 12.51
C ALA A 98 3.48 -18.25 13.21
N GLY A 99 3.22 -16.95 13.18
CA GLY A 99 1.98 -16.38 13.70
C GLY A 99 0.76 -16.81 12.89
N LEU A 100 0.86 -16.84 11.57
CA LEU A 100 -0.20 -17.31 10.68
C LEU A 100 -0.49 -18.80 10.90
N GLU A 101 0.54 -19.65 10.95
CA GLU A 101 0.40 -21.07 11.20
C GLU A 101 -0.24 -21.33 12.56
N ARG A 102 0.18 -20.66 13.63
CA ARG A 102 -0.37 -20.78 14.98
C ARG A 102 -1.84 -20.41 15.05
N HIS A 103 -2.29 -19.37 14.30
CA HIS A 103 -3.67 -18.89 14.36
C HIS A 103 -4.62 -19.62 13.42
N TYR A 104 -4.10 -20.08 12.26
CA TYR A 104 -4.92 -20.60 11.17
C TYR A 104 -4.52 -22.01 10.71
N GLY A 105 -3.49 -22.64 11.32
CA GLY A 105 -3.01 -23.96 10.89
C GLY A 105 -2.57 -23.99 9.43
N GLU A 106 -2.98 -25.02 8.70
CA GLU A 106 -2.67 -25.19 7.27
C GLU A 106 -3.13 -24.00 6.39
N LEU A 107 -4.25 -23.36 6.75
CA LEU A 107 -4.67 -22.13 6.08
C LEU A 107 -3.61 -21.03 6.26
N GLY A 108 -3.00 -20.91 7.44
CA GLY A 108 -1.93 -19.94 7.70
C GLY A 108 -0.72 -20.14 6.79
N THR A 109 -0.30 -21.38 6.55
CA THR A 109 0.78 -21.72 5.61
C THR A 109 0.44 -21.29 4.18
N ARG A 110 -0.81 -21.56 3.74
CA ARG A 110 -1.28 -21.10 2.42
C ARG A 110 -1.36 -19.58 2.30
N LEU A 111 -1.80 -18.88 3.35
CA LEU A 111 -1.82 -17.41 3.38
C LEU A 111 -0.41 -16.82 3.23
N TYR A 112 0.58 -17.45 3.88
CA TYR A 112 1.97 -17.03 3.75
C TYR A 112 2.52 -17.28 2.33
N ALA A 113 2.19 -18.42 1.74
CA ALA A 113 2.54 -18.72 0.35
C ALA A 113 1.95 -17.66 -0.62
N GLU A 114 0.67 -17.29 -0.44
CA GLU A 114 0.02 -16.25 -1.24
C GLU A 114 0.68 -14.86 -1.11
N ALA A 115 1.21 -14.52 0.07
CA ALA A 115 1.97 -13.28 0.23
C ALA A 115 3.28 -13.30 -0.57
N ASN A 116 3.93 -14.44 -0.64
CA ASN A 116 5.12 -14.65 -1.46
C ASN A 116 4.80 -14.62 -2.96
N GLU A 117 3.73 -15.29 -3.40
CA GLU A 117 3.24 -15.22 -4.78
C GLU A 117 2.89 -13.78 -5.20
N ALA A 118 2.31 -13.00 -4.29
CA ALA A 118 1.98 -11.61 -4.56
C ALA A 118 3.22 -10.75 -4.83
N PHE A 119 4.30 -11.02 -4.12
CA PHE A 119 5.58 -10.35 -4.36
C PHE A 119 6.16 -10.73 -5.72
N ASP A 120 6.24 -12.04 -6.02
CA ASP A 120 6.76 -12.55 -7.29
C ASP A 120 5.94 -12.04 -8.48
N PHE A 121 4.61 -12.02 -8.35
CA PHE A 121 3.71 -11.50 -9.38
C PHE A 121 4.00 -10.03 -9.72
N VAL A 122 4.25 -9.19 -8.72
CA VAL A 122 4.56 -7.77 -8.95
C VAL A 122 5.94 -7.62 -9.60
N GLU A 123 6.96 -8.36 -9.15
CA GLU A 123 8.28 -8.35 -9.80
C GLU A 123 8.18 -8.78 -11.27
N ALA A 124 7.49 -9.89 -11.55
CA ALA A 124 7.28 -10.38 -12.91
C ALA A 124 6.50 -9.37 -13.78
N THR A 125 5.48 -8.73 -13.22
CA THR A 125 4.71 -7.68 -13.91
C THR A 125 5.57 -6.48 -14.26
N ILE A 126 6.43 -6.04 -13.36
CA ILE A 126 7.37 -4.94 -13.57
C ILE A 126 8.42 -5.31 -14.62
N ALA A 127 8.95 -6.53 -14.56
CA ALA A 127 9.94 -7.01 -15.52
C ALA A 127 9.36 -7.27 -16.93
N GLY A 128 8.05 -7.52 -17.03
CA GLY A 128 7.42 -7.91 -18.29
C GLY A 128 7.61 -9.40 -18.63
N ASP A 129 7.78 -10.25 -17.61
CA ASP A 129 7.99 -11.69 -17.76
C ASP A 129 6.76 -12.43 -18.34
N ASP A 130 5.61 -11.74 -18.41
CA ASP A 130 4.39 -12.22 -19.08
C ASP A 130 4.40 -12.02 -20.62
N GLY A 131 5.54 -11.64 -21.18
CA GLY A 131 5.72 -11.38 -22.61
C GLY A 131 5.18 -10.03 -23.09
N ARG A 132 4.76 -9.15 -22.18
CA ARG A 132 4.34 -7.77 -22.46
C ARG A 132 5.43 -6.78 -22.01
N ALA A 133 5.31 -5.53 -22.42
CA ALA A 133 6.23 -4.50 -21.98
C ALA A 133 6.24 -4.39 -20.44
N GLY A 134 7.42 -4.36 -19.86
CA GLY A 134 7.63 -4.10 -18.43
C GLY A 134 7.17 -2.70 -18.04
N ILE A 135 7.14 -2.44 -16.74
CA ILE A 135 6.76 -1.13 -16.19
C ILE A 135 8.01 -0.44 -15.64
N ASP A 136 8.42 0.64 -16.30
CA ASP A 136 9.50 1.50 -15.78
C ASP A 136 8.97 2.32 -14.57
N CYS A 137 9.27 1.82 -13.37
CA CYS A 137 8.85 2.42 -12.11
C CYS A 137 9.98 2.55 -11.08
N ASP A 138 11.23 2.70 -11.55
CA ASP A 138 12.41 2.83 -10.70
C ASP A 138 12.52 1.68 -9.66
N TYR A 139 12.12 0.46 -10.03
CA TYR A 139 12.14 -0.67 -9.11
C TYR A 139 13.58 -1.11 -8.80
N VAL A 140 13.89 -1.19 -7.52
CA VAL A 140 15.17 -1.72 -7.03
C VAL A 140 14.90 -2.70 -5.89
N ARG A 141 15.41 -3.93 -6.01
CA ARG A 141 15.38 -4.93 -4.94
C ARG A 141 16.49 -4.64 -3.92
N SER A 142 16.31 -3.56 -3.12
CA SER A 142 17.32 -3.08 -2.16
C SER A 142 17.27 -3.78 -0.81
N GLY A 143 16.24 -4.58 -0.56
CA GLY A 143 15.98 -5.15 0.75
C GLY A 143 15.34 -4.15 1.72
N GLN A 144 14.89 -4.66 2.87
CA GLN A 144 14.31 -3.90 3.97
C GLN A 144 15.09 -4.14 5.25
N LEU A 145 15.32 -3.07 6.02
CA LEU A 145 15.84 -3.13 7.37
C LEU A 145 14.70 -2.82 8.35
N TYR A 146 14.32 -3.81 9.17
CA TYR A 146 13.31 -3.68 10.21
C TYR A 146 14.00 -3.49 11.56
N LEU A 147 13.75 -2.37 12.23
CA LEU A 147 14.58 -1.80 13.28
C LEU A 147 13.92 -1.86 14.67
N ALA A 148 14.59 -2.42 15.65
CA ALA A 148 14.17 -2.44 17.04
C ALA A 148 14.29 -1.04 17.66
N HIS A 149 13.15 -0.36 17.90
CA HIS A 149 13.13 0.96 18.52
C HIS A 149 13.35 0.93 20.04
N SER A 150 13.35 -0.24 20.66
CA SER A 150 13.64 -0.45 22.07
C SER A 150 14.38 -1.77 22.28
N PRO A 151 15.14 -1.94 23.39
CA PRO A 151 15.81 -3.20 23.69
C PRO A 151 14.89 -4.40 23.78
N SER A 152 13.63 -4.20 24.25
CA SER A 152 12.64 -5.28 24.36
C SER A 152 12.19 -5.87 23.02
N HIS A 153 12.34 -5.14 21.92
CA HIS A 153 12.01 -5.63 20.58
C HIS A 153 13.15 -6.37 19.89
N THR A 154 14.37 -6.31 20.46
CA THR A 154 15.56 -6.94 19.85
C THR A 154 15.43 -8.47 19.81
N ASP A 155 14.99 -9.07 20.91
CA ASP A 155 14.82 -10.52 21.00
C ASP A 155 13.68 -11.02 20.11
N GLU A 156 12.59 -10.25 19.99
CA GLU A 156 11.49 -10.55 19.09
C GLU A 156 11.97 -10.56 17.63
N LEU A 157 12.71 -9.53 17.22
CA LEU A 157 13.27 -9.46 15.87
C LEU A 157 14.31 -10.57 15.60
N ARG A 158 15.14 -10.94 16.59
CA ARG A 158 16.08 -12.05 16.44
C ARG A 158 15.35 -13.37 16.25
N HIS A 159 14.25 -13.58 16.99
CA HIS A 159 13.41 -14.76 16.83
C HIS A 159 12.74 -14.77 15.44
N GLN A 160 12.17 -13.64 15.00
CA GLN A 160 11.59 -13.51 13.67
C GLN A 160 12.62 -13.82 12.56
N ALA A 161 13.85 -13.31 12.67
CA ALA A 161 14.90 -13.63 11.71
C ALA A 161 15.20 -15.14 11.65
N ALA A 162 15.22 -15.82 12.81
CA ALA A 162 15.43 -17.26 12.88
C ALA A 162 14.27 -18.06 12.26
N GLU A 163 13.01 -17.63 12.48
CA GLU A 163 11.83 -18.25 11.87
C GLU A 163 11.88 -18.17 10.33
N HIS A 164 12.16 -17.00 9.78
CA HIS A 164 12.27 -16.80 8.33
C HIS A 164 13.48 -17.57 7.74
N ALA A 165 14.63 -17.58 8.43
CA ALA A 165 15.80 -18.34 7.99
C ALA A 165 15.52 -19.85 7.96
N ALA A 166 14.73 -20.37 8.90
CA ALA A 166 14.31 -21.78 8.92
C ALA A 166 13.43 -22.17 7.72
N LEU A 167 12.75 -21.20 7.11
CA LEU A 167 11.99 -21.36 5.87
C LEU A 167 12.89 -21.22 4.61
N GLY A 168 14.20 -21.01 4.77
CA GLY A 168 15.13 -20.83 3.66
C GLY A 168 15.15 -19.43 3.07
N GLU A 169 14.59 -18.45 3.76
CA GLU A 169 14.59 -17.07 3.27
C GLU A 169 15.94 -16.38 3.53
N ALA A 170 16.32 -15.49 2.61
CA ALA A 170 17.50 -14.64 2.74
C ALA A 170 17.22 -13.52 3.74
N VAL A 171 17.46 -13.82 5.02
CA VAL A 171 17.22 -12.93 6.15
C VAL A 171 18.39 -13.01 7.12
N ARG A 172 18.73 -11.89 7.75
CA ARG A 172 19.78 -11.87 8.79
C ARG A 172 19.44 -10.83 9.87
N PHE A 173 19.75 -11.18 11.10
CA PHE A 173 19.74 -10.22 12.21
C PHE A 173 21.04 -9.39 12.18
N VAL A 174 20.93 -8.08 12.48
CA VAL A 174 22.02 -7.12 12.59
C VAL A 174 22.09 -6.65 14.04
N GLU A 175 23.22 -6.90 14.70
CA GLU A 175 23.44 -6.45 16.07
C GLU A 175 23.56 -4.91 16.13
N ALA A 176 23.29 -4.32 17.29
CA ALA A 176 23.34 -2.86 17.48
C ALA A 176 24.70 -2.25 17.09
N GLY A 177 25.80 -2.96 17.40
CA GLY A 177 27.15 -2.51 17.05
C GLY A 177 27.47 -2.48 15.55
N ASP A 178 26.72 -3.24 14.75
CA ASP A 178 26.93 -3.37 13.30
C ASP A 178 25.92 -2.54 12.49
N LEU A 179 24.91 -1.92 13.14
CA LEU A 179 23.87 -1.15 12.46
C LEU A 179 24.42 0.02 11.65
N GLY A 180 25.55 0.60 12.03
CA GLY A 180 26.18 1.70 11.31
C GLY A 180 26.54 1.41 9.86
N ALA A 181 26.70 0.13 9.49
CA ALA A 181 26.89 -0.28 8.09
C ALA A 181 25.60 -0.27 7.26
N GLU A 182 24.45 -0.28 7.91
CA GLU A 182 23.12 -0.36 7.26
C GLU A 182 22.36 0.98 7.33
N ILE A 183 22.52 1.72 8.43
CA ILE A 183 21.78 2.96 8.69
C ILE A 183 22.65 3.95 9.46
N GLY A 184 22.60 5.22 9.08
CA GLY A 184 23.23 6.32 9.80
C GLY A 184 22.36 6.84 10.93
N SER A 185 22.16 6.03 11.97
CA SER A 185 21.35 6.36 13.14
C SER A 185 21.77 5.53 14.35
N GLU A 186 21.83 6.18 15.52
CA GLU A 186 22.08 5.54 16.80
C GLU A 186 20.79 5.27 17.60
N ALA A 187 19.62 5.52 16.98
CA ALA A 187 18.33 5.46 17.68
C ALA A 187 17.79 4.02 17.86
N PHE A 188 18.50 2.98 17.40
CA PHE A 188 17.99 1.61 17.33
C PHE A 188 18.91 0.60 18.05
N HIS A 189 18.30 -0.50 18.49
CA HIS A 189 18.95 -1.52 19.32
C HIS A 189 19.25 -2.84 18.59
N GLY A 190 19.18 -2.84 17.28
CA GLY A 190 19.37 -3.98 16.38
C GLY A 190 18.32 -3.94 15.28
N GLY A 191 18.40 -4.88 14.33
CA GLY A 191 17.46 -4.95 13.24
C GLY A 191 17.52 -6.25 12.47
N VAL A 192 16.56 -6.46 11.59
CA VAL A 192 16.51 -7.60 10.65
C VAL A 192 16.54 -7.07 9.23
N VAL A 193 17.44 -7.63 8.42
CA VAL A 193 17.48 -7.40 6.98
C VAL A 193 16.71 -8.51 6.28
N PHE A 194 15.71 -8.11 5.50
CA PHE A 194 14.98 -8.97 4.57
C PHE A 194 15.41 -8.62 3.15
N ASP A 195 16.13 -9.51 2.47
CA ASP A 195 16.64 -9.23 1.13
C ASP A 195 15.58 -9.35 0.04
N ARG A 196 14.48 -10.10 0.30
CA ARG A 196 13.37 -10.28 -0.63
C ARG A 196 12.30 -9.19 -0.47
N THR A 197 12.73 -7.93 -0.66
CA THR A 197 11.88 -6.74 -0.63
C THR A 197 12.45 -5.69 -1.58
N GLY A 198 11.60 -4.81 -2.10
CA GLY A 198 12.02 -3.80 -3.07
C GLY A 198 11.33 -2.46 -2.91
N GLY A 199 11.97 -1.43 -3.43
CA GLY A 199 11.44 -0.07 -3.52
C GLY A 199 11.12 0.33 -4.95
N LEU A 200 10.06 1.09 -5.16
CA LEU A 200 9.64 1.58 -6.47
C LEU A 200 9.00 2.97 -6.40
N HIS A 201 8.76 3.55 -7.56
CA HIS A 201 7.99 4.78 -7.73
C HIS A 201 6.49 4.44 -7.88
N PRO A 202 5.65 4.62 -6.84
CA PRO A 202 4.28 4.08 -6.84
C PRO A 202 3.37 4.72 -7.91
N ALA A 203 3.56 5.99 -8.24
CA ALA A 203 2.75 6.62 -9.29
C ALA A 203 3.11 6.10 -10.69
N ARG A 204 4.39 5.74 -10.96
CA ARG A 204 4.81 5.10 -12.22
C ARG A 204 4.26 3.69 -12.33
N LEU A 205 4.34 2.89 -11.24
CA LEU A 205 3.71 1.56 -11.23
C LEU A 205 2.22 1.65 -11.53
N HIS A 206 1.51 2.57 -10.86
CA HIS A 206 0.07 2.77 -11.07
C HIS A 206 -0.24 3.18 -12.52
N ALA A 207 0.50 4.13 -13.08
CA ALA A 207 0.34 4.59 -14.46
C ALA A 207 0.63 3.45 -15.47
N GLY A 208 1.66 2.64 -15.21
CA GLY A 208 1.99 1.47 -16.00
C GLY A 208 0.87 0.42 -16.01
N LEU A 209 0.31 0.09 -14.84
CA LEU A 209 -0.82 -0.83 -14.74
C LEU A 209 -2.07 -0.30 -15.46
N ALA A 210 -2.35 1.01 -15.34
CA ALA A 210 -3.45 1.64 -16.07
C ALA A 210 -3.25 1.52 -17.59
N THR A 211 -2.04 1.79 -18.07
CA THR A 211 -1.68 1.64 -19.48
C THR A 211 -1.81 0.20 -19.95
N ARG A 212 -1.35 -0.78 -19.16
CA ARG A 212 -1.49 -2.22 -19.50
C ARG A 212 -2.96 -2.61 -19.63
N ALA A 213 -3.80 -2.24 -18.63
CA ALA A 213 -5.23 -2.55 -18.65
C ALA A 213 -5.94 -1.93 -19.87
N MET A 214 -5.65 -0.67 -20.19
CA MET A 214 -6.24 0.00 -21.35
C MET A 214 -5.76 -0.60 -22.67
N ASN A 215 -4.49 -0.94 -22.80
CA ASN A 215 -3.94 -1.60 -23.99
C ASN A 215 -4.51 -3.01 -24.19
N ALA A 216 -4.91 -3.70 -23.11
CA ALA A 216 -5.62 -4.96 -23.17
C ALA A 216 -7.11 -4.81 -23.56
N GLY A 217 -7.64 -3.59 -23.61
CA GLY A 217 -9.01 -3.29 -24.02
C GLY A 217 -9.96 -2.91 -22.90
N ALA A 218 -9.49 -2.80 -21.64
CA ALA A 218 -10.31 -2.30 -20.55
C ALA A 218 -10.60 -0.79 -20.72
N ARG A 219 -11.83 -0.38 -20.43
CA ARG A 219 -12.18 1.05 -20.39
C ARG A 219 -11.99 1.59 -18.98
N VAL A 220 -11.10 2.54 -18.81
CA VAL A 220 -10.89 3.25 -17.54
C VAL A 220 -11.55 4.62 -17.63
N ILE A 221 -12.52 4.89 -16.76
CA ILE A 221 -13.31 6.12 -16.73
C ILE A 221 -13.19 6.72 -15.34
N ASP A 222 -12.35 7.70 -15.20
CA ASP A 222 -12.16 8.46 -13.96
C ASP A 222 -13.21 9.56 -13.77
N ARG A 223 -13.17 10.27 -12.63
CA ARG A 223 -14.15 11.32 -12.26
C ARG A 223 -15.60 10.86 -12.43
N THR A 224 -15.82 9.55 -12.23
CA THR A 224 -17.12 8.92 -12.39
C THR A 224 -17.37 8.00 -11.18
N GLY A 225 -17.92 8.58 -10.13
CA GLY A 225 -18.20 7.87 -8.88
C GLY A 225 -19.37 6.90 -9.02
N VAL A 226 -19.20 5.67 -8.55
CA VAL A 226 -20.31 4.74 -8.35
C VAL A 226 -21.11 5.20 -7.12
N THR A 227 -22.43 5.35 -7.28
CA THR A 227 -23.36 5.85 -6.26
C THR A 227 -24.34 4.80 -5.74
N GLY A 228 -24.39 3.65 -6.41
CA GLY A 228 -25.23 2.54 -5.97
C GLY A 228 -25.02 1.27 -6.77
N LEU A 229 -25.31 0.15 -6.11
CA LEU A 229 -25.37 -1.19 -6.68
C LEU A 229 -26.73 -1.81 -6.39
N SER A 230 -27.32 -2.46 -7.40
CA SER A 230 -28.53 -3.26 -7.23
C SER A 230 -28.52 -4.47 -8.17
N ARG A 231 -29.27 -5.52 -7.85
CA ARG A 231 -29.44 -6.68 -8.74
C ARG A 231 -30.77 -6.62 -9.49
N ARG A 232 -30.72 -6.92 -10.78
CA ARG A 232 -31.86 -7.00 -11.67
C ARG A 232 -31.70 -8.18 -12.64
N GLY A 233 -32.64 -9.12 -12.64
CA GLY A 233 -32.64 -10.21 -13.63
C GLY A 233 -31.33 -11.01 -13.68
N GLY A 234 -30.70 -11.26 -12.55
CA GLY A 234 -29.43 -12.00 -12.47
C GLY A 234 -28.17 -11.15 -12.74
N ARG A 235 -28.31 -9.91 -13.19
CA ARG A 235 -27.21 -8.97 -13.45
C ARG A 235 -27.13 -7.88 -12.38
N HIS A 236 -26.02 -7.18 -12.33
CA HIS A 236 -25.83 -5.98 -11.51
C HIS A 236 -26.18 -4.74 -12.31
N ARG A 237 -26.95 -3.83 -11.70
CA ARG A 237 -27.11 -2.44 -12.14
C ARG A 237 -26.18 -1.57 -11.32
N VAL A 238 -25.14 -1.04 -11.97
CA VAL A 238 -24.19 -0.11 -11.36
C VAL A 238 -24.61 1.31 -11.72
N THR A 239 -24.99 2.10 -10.72
CA THR A 239 -25.34 3.50 -10.89
C THR A 239 -24.12 4.37 -10.60
N THR A 240 -23.86 5.31 -11.48
CA THR A 240 -22.76 6.26 -11.37
C THR A 240 -23.25 7.70 -11.42
N THR A 241 -22.38 8.66 -11.15
CA THR A 241 -22.66 10.11 -11.30
C THR A 241 -22.97 10.53 -12.74
N ARG A 242 -22.71 9.64 -13.74
CA ARG A 242 -22.90 9.93 -15.17
C ARG A 242 -23.98 9.06 -15.84
N GLY A 243 -24.59 8.15 -15.11
CA GLY A 243 -25.58 7.20 -15.64
C GLY A 243 -25.43 5.82 -15.04
N SER A 244 -26.00 4.80 -15.69
CA SER A 244 -25.97 3.43 -15.17
C SER A 244 -25.47 2.45 -16.23
N VAL A 245 -24.80 1.38 -15.76
CA VAL A 245 -24.27 0.29 -16.58
C VAL A 245 -24.77 -1.03 -16.01
N ASP A 246 -25.19 -1.94 -16.87
CA ASP A 246 -25.55 -3.32 -16.48
C ASP A 246 -24.32 -4.23 -16.63
N ALA A 247 -23.99 -5.00 -15.60
CA ALA A 247 -22.83 -5.89 -15.59
C ALA A 247 -23.22 -7.31 -15.18
N ALA A 248 -22.55 -8.32 -15.74
CA ALA A 248 -22.69 -9.69 -15.25
C ALA A 248 -22.05 -9.83 -13.87
N ASP A 249 -20.85 -9.28 -13.71
CA ASP A 249 -20.06 -9.32 -12.49
C ASP A 249 -19.60 -7.93 -12.06
N VAL A 250 -19.33 -7.75 -10.77
CA VAL A 250 -18.77 -6.53 -10.19
C VAL A 250 -17.61 -6.86 -9.26
N ILE A 251 -16.53 -6.08 -9.35
CA ILE A 251 -15.40 -6.10 -8.40
C ILE A 251 -15.35 -4.78 -7.66
N LEU A 252 -15.40 -4.81 -6.32
CA LEU A 252 -15.21 -3.67 -5.44
C LEU A 252 -13.74 -3.61 -5.00
N ALA A 253 -12.99 -2.65 -5.53
CA ALA A 253 -11.56 -2.46 -5.31
C ALA A 253 -11.24 -1.11 -4.65
N THR A 254 -12.15 -0.58 -3.84
CA THR A 254 -12.08 0.75 -3.23
C THR A 254 -11.23 0.81 -1.96
N ASN A 255 -10.88 -0.33 -1.36
CA ASN A 255 -10.07 -0.44 -0.16
C ASN A 255 -10.52 0.54 0.96
N ALA A 256 -9.63 1.44 1.43
CA ALA A 256 -9.94 2.43 2.48
C ALA A 256 -10.93 3.52 2.06
N TYR A 257 -11.33 3.57 0.79
CA TYR A 257 -12.23 4.60 0.24
C TYR A 257 -13.65 4.08 -0.03
N ALA A 258 -14.01 2.90 0.53
CA ALA A 258 -15.38 2.41 0.53
C ALA A 258 -16.32 3.42 1.20
N ASP A 259 -17.46 3.71 0.56
CA ASP A 259 -18.38 4.77 0.97
C ASP A 259 -19.85 4.32 1.06
N ALA A 260 -20.76 5.26 0.98
CA ALA A 260 -22.21 5.01 1.05
C ALA A 260 -22.75 4.16 -0.11
N ALA A 261 -22.03 4.06 -1.24
CA ALA A 261 -22.43 3.20 -2.35
C ALA A 261 -22.21 1.70 -2.03
N THR A 262 -21.31 1.41 -1.08
CA THR A 262 -20.98 0.05 -0.64
C THR A 262 -20.96 -0.05 0.89
N PRO A 263 -22.11 0.17 1.57
CA PRO A 263 -22.17 0.33 3.02
C PRO A 263 -21.70 -0.92 3.79
N ASP A 264 -21.91 -2.10 3.24
CA ASP A 264 -21.49 -3.34 3.87
C ASP A 264 -19.97 -3.55 3.81
N LEU A 265 -19.33 -3.14 2.72
CA LEU A 265 -17.87 -3.13 2.62
C LEU A 265 -17.26 -2.07 3.53
N ARG A 266 -17.85 -0.86 3.57
CA ARG A 266 -17.42 0.23 4.45
C ARG A 266 -17.37 -0.19 5.92
N ARG A 267 -18.32 -1.02 6.39
CA ARG A 267 -18.36 -1.51 7.78
C ARG A 267 -17.26 -2.52 8.12
N LYS A 268 -16.53 -3.02 7.16
CA LYS A 268 -15.52 -4.07 7.32
C LYS A 268 -14.10 -3.54 7.49
N VAL A 269 -13.87 -2.28 7.21
CA VAL A 269 -12.54 -1.65 7.24
C VAL A 269 -12.54 -0.37 8.05
N VAL A 270 -11.39 -0.09 8.67
CA VAL A 270 -11.09 1.19 9.32
C VAL A 270 -10.16 1.97 8.42
N PRO A 271 -10.60 3.10 7.84
CA PRO A 271 -9.69 3.98 7.13
C PRO A 271 -8.82 4.74 8.14
N VAL A 272 -7.50 4.59 8.03
CA VAL A 272 -6.53 5.25 8.92
C VAL A 272 -5.59 6.10 8.10
N GLY A 273 -5.45 7.38 8.45
CA GLY A 273 -4.51 8.30 7.81
C GLY A 273 -3.06 7.86 8.00
N SER A 274 -2.29 7.88 6.94
CA SER A 274 -0.83 7.73 6.95
C SER A 274 -0.24 8.87 6.12
N TYR A 275 0.83 9.47 6.63
CA TYR A 275 1.40 10.69 6.06
C TYR A 275 2.86 10.46 5.72
N ILE A 276 3.35 11.19 4.74
CA ILE A 276 4.74 11.15 4.30
C ILE A 276 5.21 12.59 4.09
N ILE A 277 6.44 12.87 4.52
CA ILE A 277 7.20 14.03 4.10
C ILE A 277 8.33 13.59 3.16
N ALA A 278 8.70 14.44 2.23
CA ALA A 278 9.92 14.26 1.46
C ALA A 278 10.78 15.53 1.57
N THR A 279 12.07 15.31 1.83
CA THR A 279 13.04 16.40 1.92
C THR A 279 13.31 17.03 0.57
N GLU A 280 13.95 18.17 0.54
CA GLU A 280 14.72 18.62 -0.62
C GLU A 280 15.75 17.56 -1.04
N VAL A 281 16.31 17.69 -2.24
CA VAL A 281 17.36 16.78 -2.72
C VAL A 281 18.59 16.89 -1.84
N LEU A 282 18.98 15.78 -1.20
CA LEU A 282 20.14 15.73 -0.31
C LEU A 282 21.46 15.73 -1.11
N PRO A 283 22.50 16.41 -0.62
CA PRO A 283 23.85 16.17 -1.07
C PRO A 283 24.20 14.68 -0.99
N GLU A 284 24.98 14.17 -1.92
CA GLU A 284 25.28 12.73 -2.03
C GLU A 284 25.90 12.15 -0.76
N GLU A 285 26.83 12.87 -0.13
CA GLU A 285 27.48 12.45 1.12
C GLU A 285 26.46 12.35 2.27
N LEU A 286 25.54 13.33 2.36
CA LEU A 286 24.50 13.32 3.38
C LEU A 286 23.49 12.18 3.14
N ALA A 287 23.07 11.96 1.91
CA ALA A 287 22.20 10.85 1.55
C ALA A 287 22.85 9.49 1.91
N ARG A 288 24.14 9.31 1.56
CA ARG A 288 24.90 8.11 1.91
C ARG A 288 25.08 7.95 3.43
N SER A 289 25.25 9.05 4.17
CA SER A 289 25.32 9.00 5.63
C SER A 289 24.01 8.58 6.30
N VAL A 290 22.86 8.85 5.69
CA VAL A 290 21.54 8.44 6.18
C VAL A 290 21.26 6.97 5.89
N SER A 291 21.53 6.52 4.67
CA SER A 291 21.27 5.16 4.20
C SER A 291 22.42 4.66 3.34
N PRO A 292 23.45 4.05 3.96
CA PRO A 292 24.63 3.55 3.25
C PRO A 292 24.31 2.47 2.21
N THR A 293 23.30 1.67 2.45
CA THR A 293 22.89 0.53 1.60
C THR A 293 21.71 0.82 0.69
N GLY A 294 21.04 1.97 0.85
CA GLY A 294 19.84 2.30 0.09
C GLY A 294 18.61 1.43 0.41
N ARG A 295 18.63 0.69 1.53
CA ARG A 295 17.51 -0.16 1.95
C ARG A 295 16.29 0.67 2.35
N MET A 296 15.14 0.05 2.21
CA MET A 296 13.91 0.54 2.86
C MET A 296 13.99 0.27 4.36
N MET A 297 13.51 1.18 5.17
CA MET A 297 13.59 1.11 6.62
C MET A 297 12.21 1.21 7.26
N VAL A 298 11.98 0.40 8.30
CA VAL A 298 10.75 0.40 9.10
C VAL A 298 11.13 0.16 10.55
N ASP A 299 10.49 0.84 11.50
CA ASP A 299 10.70 0.57 12.92
C ASP A 299 9.58 -0.30 13.53
N THR A 300 9.84 -0.81 14.74
CA THR A 300 8.93 -1.71 15.47
C THR A 300 7.90 -0.97 16.35
N LYS A 301 7.70 0.32 16.19
CA LYS A 301 6.67 1.05 16.96
C LYS A 301 5.27 0.62 16.54
N ASN A 302 4.31 0.69 17.45
CA ASN A 302 2.89 0.47 17.12
C ASN A 302 2.38 1.45 16.06
N PHE A 303 2.74 2.73 16.17
CA PHE A 303 2.63 3.75 15.14
C PHE A 303 3.99 3.88 14.48
N LEU A 304 4.32 2.88 13.64
CA LEU A 304 5.61 2.73 13.01
C LEU A 304 5.96 3.90 12.08
N PHE A 305 7.23 4.19 12.01
CA PHE A 305 7.82 4.98 10.93
C PHE A 305 8.38 4.06 9.86
N TYR A 306 8.31 4.53 8.61
CA TYR A 306 8.91 3.88 7.45
C TYR A 306 9.53 4.94 6.56
N TRP A 307 10.71 4.66 6.03
CA TRP A 307 11.41 5.63 5.20
C TRP A 307 12.38 4.97 4.23
N ARG A 308 12.73 5.71 3.20
CA ARG A 308 13.75 5.34 2.24
C ARG A 308 14.27 6.56 1.50
N LEU A 309 15.46 6.44 0.90
CA LEU A 309 15.90 7.38 -0.11
C LEU A 309 15.16 7.12 -1.43
N THR A 310 14.82 8.20 -2.11
CA THR A 310 14.34 8.17 -3.50
C THR A 310 15.53 8.11 -4.47
N PRO A 311 15.34 7.72 -5.75
CA PRO A 311 16.40 7.73 -6.73
C PRO A 311 17.08 9.10 -6.91
N ASP A 312 16.35 10.20 -6.73
CA ASP A 312 16.84 11.56 -6.75
C ASP A 312 17.39 12.06 -5.39
N ARG A 313 17.66 11.14 -4.45
CA ARG A 313 18.26 11.39 -3.13
C ARG A 313 17.44 12.26 -2.18
N ARG A 314 16.13 12.20 -2.24
CA ARG A 314 15.28 12.76 -1.18
C ARG A 314 15.04 11.71 -0.10
N LEU A 315 14.91 12.09 1.14
CA LEU A 315 14.40 11.17 2.16
C LEU A 315 12.87 11.27 2.21
N ALA A 316 12.19 10.21 1.76
CA ALA A 316 10.76 10.04 1.99
C ALA A 316 10.56 9.36 3.36
N PHE A 317 10.02 10.10 4.34
CA PHE A 317 9.83 9.65 5.72
C PHE A 317 8.33 9.65 6.05
N GLY A 318 7.78 8.48 6.38
CA GLY A 318 6.36 8.28 6.59
C GLY A 318 6.01 7.69 7.95
N GLY A 319 4.76 7.89 8.35
CA GLY A 319 4.24 7.36 9.60
C GLY A 319 2.89 7.96 9.96
N ARG A 320 2.47 7.71 11.21
CA ARG A 320 1.26 8.27 11.79
C ARG A 320 1.45 8.52 13.29
N ARG A 321 0.75 9.51 13.81
CA ARG A 321 0.79 9.85 15.23
C ARG A 321 -0.31 9.12 16.03
N SER A 322 -1.48 8.96 15.41
CA SER A 322 -2.67 8.39 16.04
C SER A 322 -3.55 7.69 15.00
N LEU A 323 -4.66 7.12 15.44
CA LEU A 323 -5.71 6.63 14.55
C LEU A 323 -6.62 7.75 14.06
N ASP A 324 -6.70 8.85 14.82
CA ASP A 324 -7.48 10.03 14.43
C ASP A 324 -6.82 10.73 13.24
N PRO A 325 -7.62 11.18 12.26
CA PRO A 325 -7.11 11.97 11.17
C PRO A 325 -6.58 13.32 11.68
N VAL A 326 -5.46 13.76 11.12
CA VAL A 326 -4.89 15.09 11.35
C VAL A 326 -4.71 15.79 10.00
N ASP A 327 -4.56 17.11 10.00
CA ASP A 327 -4.23 17.81 8.77
C ASP A 327 -2.77 17.56 8.34
N VAL A 328 -2.46 17.86 7.09
CA VAL A 328 -1.12 17.63 6.53
C VAL A 328 -0.04 18.45 7.23
N PRO A 329 -0.25 19.76 7.56
CA PRO A 329 0.72 20.55 8.31
C PRO A 329 1.06 19.97 9.69
N GLU A 330 0.07 19.52 10.47
CA GLU A 330 0.31 18.90 11.78
C GLU A 330 1.10 17.59 11.63
N ALA A 331 0.72 16.76 10.67
CA ALA A 331 1.44 15.51 10.38
C ALA A 331 2.87 15.76 9.91
N ARG A 332 3.08 16.76 9.05
CA ARG A 332 4.40 17.19 8.57
C ARG A 332 5.34 17.56 9.70
N ASP A 333 4.90 18.44 10.61
CA ASP A 333 5.73 18.90 11.71
C ASP A 333 6.08 17.77 12.68
N PHE A 334 5.12 16.86 12.94
CA PHE A 334 5.37 15.64 13.70
C PHE A 334 6.37 14.71 13.03
N LEU A 335 6.26 14.49 11.72
CA LEU A 335 7.16 13.61 10.96
C LEU A 335 8.56 14.22 10.85
N TYR A 336 8.65 15.55 10.68
CA TYR A 336 9.93 16.25 10.64
C TYR A 336 10.70 16.12 11.96
N ASP A 337 10.06 16.39 13.09
CA ASP A 337 10.65 16.21 14.42
C ASP A 337 11.06 14.73 14.65
N SER A 338 10.23 13.78 14.22
CA SER A 338 10.55 12.36 14.31
C SER A 338 11.72 11.95 13.41
N MET A 339 11.80 12.49 12.20
CA MET A 339 12.92 12.30 11.27
C MET A 339 14.23 12.79 11.88
N LEU A 340 14.24 13.97 12.52
CA LEU A 340 15.44 14.52 13.18
C LEU A 340 15.88 13.71 14.40
N ARG A 341 14.96 13.04 15.10
CA ARG A 341 15.30 12.11 16.19
C ARG A 341 15.97 10.84 15.68
N VAL A 342 15.56 10.37 14.50
CA VAL A 342 16.16 9.20 13.85
C VAL A 342 17.47 9.58 13.17
N HIS A 343 17.51 10.70 12.48
CA HIS A 343 18.61 11.17 11.66
C HIS A 343 19.00 12.62 12.04
N PRO A 344 19.70 12.85 13.17
CA PRO A 344 20.07 14.21 13.61
C PRO A 344 20.92 14.98 12.59
N GLN A 345 21.67 14.29 11.74
CA GLN A 345 22.47 14.88 10.66
C GLN A 345 21.64 15.59 9.58
N LEU A 346 20.32 15.39 9.57
CA LEU A 346 19.39 16.11 8.68
C LEU A 346 18.92 17.45 9.25
N ALA A 347 19.47 17.89 10.39
CA ALA A 347 19.16 19.21 10.92
C ALA A 347 19.51 20.30 9.90
N GLY A 348 18.54 21.17 9.61
CA GLY A 348 18.69 22.20 8.55
C GLY A 348 18.25 21.78 7.17
N THR A 349 17.90 20.51 6.94
CA THR A 349 17.31 20.03 5.67
C THR A 349 15.83 20.43 5.60
N ALA A 350 15.42 21.04 4.47
CA ALA A 350 14.04 21.47 4.29
C ALA A 350 13.11 20.35 3.79
N VAL A 351 11.84 20.42 4.18
CA VAL A 351 10.76 19.61 3.61
C VAL A 351 10.24 20.29 2.36
N GLU A 352 10.21 19.57 1.26
CA GLU A 352 9.67 20.08 -0.01
C GLU A 352 8.29 19.55 -0.33
N TYR A 353 7.98 18.32 0.12
CA TYR A 353 6.66 17.69 -0.08
C TYR A 353 6.12 17.14 1.23
N ALA A 354 4.80 17.29 1.44
CA ALA A 354 4.08 16.60 2.50
C ALA A 354 2.70 16.18 2.00
N TRP A 355 2.31 14.95 2.27
CA TRP A 355 1.00 14.45 1.83
C TRP A 355 0.48 13.33 2.72
N GLY A 356 -0.80 12.99 2.55
CA GLY A 356 -1.43 11.89 3.24
C GLY A 356 -2.22 10.97 2.32
N GLY A 357 -2.59 9.83 2.84
CA GLY A 357 -3.48 8.86 2.22
C GLY A 357 -4.05 7.90 3.26
N ASN A 358 -5.11 7.17 2.90
CA ASN A 358 -5.74 6.25 3.82
C ASN A 358 -5.26 4.81 3.61
N VAL A 359 -4.98 4.13 4.72
CA VAL A 359 -4.74 2.69 4.79
C VAL A 359 -5.99 2.01 5.32
N ALA A 360 -6.45 0.93 4.68
CA ALA A 360 -7.54 0.11 5.20
C ALA A 360 -7.01 -0.88 6.23
N LEU A 361 -7.44 -0.74 7.48
CA LEU A 361 -7.17 -1.74 8.52
C LEU A 361 -8.39 -2.64 8.71
N THR A 362 -8.14 -3.93 8.94
CA THR A 362 -9.11 -4.95 9.33
C THR A 362 -8.88 -5.35 10.79
N LEU A 363 -9.85 -6.01 11.41
CA LEU A 363 -9.73 -6.38 12.82
C LEU A 363 -8.63 -7.41 13.09
N ASP A 364 -8.39 -8.30 12.15
CA ASP A 364 -7.37 -9.36 12.23
C ASP A 364 -6.05 -8.98 11.54
N ARG A 365 -5.98 -7.76 10.98
CA ARG A 365 -4.83 -7.23 10.25
C ARG A 365 -4.44 -8.05 9.01
N LEU A 366 -5.39 -8.76 8.41
CA LEU A 366 -5.19 -9.50 7.17
C LEU A 366 -6.00 -8.86 6.03
N PRO A 367 -5.55 -8.97 4.77
CA PRO A 367 -6.37 -8.67 3.61
C PRO A 367 -7.55 -9.65 3.52
N HIS A 368 -8.63 -9.20 2.93
CA HIS A 368 -9.82 -10.01 2.73
C HIS A 368 -10.31 -9.95 1.30
N VAL A 369 -10.73 -11.10 0.81
CA VAL A 369 -11.46 -11.29 -0.44
C VAL A 369 -12.80 -11.94 -0.09
N GLY A 370 -13.86 -11.60 -0.82
CA GLY A 370 -15.16 -12.22 -0.59
C GLY A 370 -16.25 -11.67 -1.49
N HIS A 371 -17.47 -12.05 -1.16
CA HIS A 371 -18.69 -11.61 -1.84
C HIS A 371 -19.59 -10.77 -0.93
N LEU A 372 -20.14 -9.71 -1.47
CA LEU A 372 -21.20 -8.91 -0.86
C LEU A 372 -22.28 -8.64 -1.93
N ASP A 373 -23.50 -9.08 -1.70
CA ASP A 373 -24.63 -8.93 -2.63
C ASP A 373 -24.32 -9.38 -4.06
N GLY A 374 -23.48 -10.43 -4.18
CA GLY A 374 -23.04 -11.01 -5.45
C GLY A 374 -21.90 -10.26 -6.13
N ALA A 375 -21.41 -9.16 -5.58
CA ALA A 375 -20.20 -8.48 -6.05
C ALA A 375 -18.98 -9.04 -5.32
N TRP A 376 -17.89 -9.28 -6.03
CA TRP A 376 -16.61 -9.59 -5.45
C TRP A 376 -15.96 -8.35 -4.84
N TYR A 377 -15.18 -8.51 -3.78
CA TYR A 377 -14.36 -7.44 -3.23
C TYR A 377 -12.97 -7.93 -2.79
N ALA A 378 -12.00 -7.02 -2.83
CA ALA A 378 -10.72 -7.16 -2.17
C ALA A 378 -10.44 -5.87 -1.37
N THR A 379 -10.04 -6.02 -0.10
CA THR A 379 -9.84 -4.87 0.81
C THR A 379 -8.93 -5.23 1.99
N GLY A 380 -8.55 -4.23 2.79
CA GLY A 380 -7.83 -4.45 4.03
C GLY A 380 -6.34 -4.71 3.82
N CYS A 381 -5.66 -3.87 3.06
CA CYS A 381 -4.21 -4.03 2.79
C CYS A 381 -3.30 -3.91 4.02
N ASN A 382 -3.78 -3.36 5.14
CA ASN A 382 -3.06 -3.19 6.41
C ASN A 382 -1.64 -2.58 6.28
N GLY A 383 -1.38 -1.83 5.20
CA GLY A 383 -0.11 -1.18 4.92
C GLY A 383 0.82 -1.91 3.95
N SER A 384 0.59 -3.20 3.66
CA SER A 384 1.40 -4.00 2.73
C SER A 384 0.72 -4.17 1.36
N GLY A 385 0.11 -3.08 0.83
CA GLY A 385 -0.82 -3.14 -0.29
C GLY A 385 -0.20 -3.17 -1.68
N VAL A 386 1.08 -2.85 -1.88
CA VAL A 386 1.63 -2.78 -3.24
C VAL A 386 1.64 -4.16 -3.88
N ALA A 387 2.20 -5.17 -3.21
CA ALA A 387 2.17 -6.54 -3.70
C ALA A 387 0.76 -7.13 -3.62
N MET A 388 0.18 -7.19 -2.42
CA MET A 388 -1.08 -7.89 -2.17
C MET A 388 -2.25 -7.36 -3.00
N ASN A 389 -2.46 -6.05 -3.08
CA ASN A 389 -3.61 -5.53 -3.82
C ASN A 389 -3.45 -5.72 -5.34
N THR A 390 -2.22 -5.64 -5.86
CA THR A 390 -1.98 -5.91 -7.29
C THR A 390 -2.27 -7.38 -7.61
N TRP A 391 -1.74 -8.29 -6.82
CA TRP A 391 -1.97 -9.73 -6.97
C TRP A 391 -3.43 -10.11 -6.75
N LEU A 392 -4.10 -9.56 -5.71
CA LEU A 392 -5.52 -9.85 -5.45
C LEU A 392 -6.41 -9.40 -6.60
N GLY A 393 -6.09 -8.29 -7.26
CA GLY A 393 -6.79 -7.87 -8.47
C GLY A 393 -6.64 -8.90 -9.58
N HIS A 394 -5.42 -9.34 -9.85
CA HIS A 394 -5.14 -10.40 -10.83
C HIS A 394 -5.89 -11.69 -10.49
N ARG A 395 -5.82 -12.15 -9.24
CA ARG A 395 -6.53 -13.36 -8.78
C ARG A 395 -8.05 -13.26 -8.94
N LEU A 396 -8.65 -12.11 -8.63
CA LEU A 396 -10.08 -11.89 -8.87
C LEU A 396 -10.42 -11.94 -10.37
N GLY A 397 -9.55 -11.43 -11.23
CA GLY A 397 -9.68 -11.60 -12.68
C GLY A 397 -9.70 -13.08 -13.06
N GLN A 398 -8.76 -13.88 -12.59
CA GLN A 398 -8.70 -15.33 -12.86
C GLN A 398 -9.91 -16.09 -12.31
N VAL A 399 -10.43 -15.71 -11.14
CA VAL A 399 -11.65 -16.30 -10.57
C VAL A 399 -12.85 -16.06 -11.50
N LEU A 400 -13.01 -14.84 -12.02
CA LEU A 400 -14.13 -14.48 -12.89
C LEU A 400 -14.00 -15.05 -14.32
N THR A 401 -12.80 -15.43 -14.74
CA THR A 401 -12.58 -16.15 -16.01
C THR A 401 -12.66 -17.67 -15.86
N GLY A 402 -12.69 -18.16 -14.61
CA GLY A 402 -12.67 -19.60 -14.32
C GLY A 402 -11.27 -20.24 -14.43
N GLU A 403 -10.22 -19.45 -14.56
CA GLU A 403 -8.82 -19.92 -14.66
C GLU A 403 -8.27 -20.42 -13.33
N ALA A 404 -8.77 -19.90 -12.22
CA ALA A 404 -8.29 -20.28 -10.89
C ALA A 404 -9.41 -20.23 -9.83
N PRO A 405 -9.31 -21.05 -8.77
CA PRO A 405 -10.21 -20.94 -7.62
C PRO A 405 -9.95 -19.65 -6.84
N PRO A 406 -10.88 -19.22 -5.97
CA PRO A 406 -10.64 -18.12 -5.04
C PRO A 406 -9.37 -18.33 -4.23
N PRO A 407 -8.63 -17.25 -3.91
CA PRO A 407 -7.44 -17.34 -3.07
C PRO A 407 -7.79 -17.79 -1.65
N ALA A 408 -6.81 -18.35 -0.92
CA ALA A 408 -6.99 -18.80 0.48
C ALA A 408 -7.49 -17.66 1.40
N LEU A 409 -7.15 -16.41 1.10
CA LEU A 409 -7.70 -15.23 1.78
C LEU A 409 -9.23 -15.15 1.73
N ALA A 410 -9.90 -15.78 0.77
CA ALA A 410 -11.36 -15.83 0.69
C ALA A 410 -11.99 -16.79 1.73
N GLU A 411 -11.21 -17.67 2.34
CA GLU A 411 -11.68 -18.56 3.40
C GLU A 411 -11.74 -17.85 4.77
N LEU A 412 -11.10 -16.67 4.90
CA LEU A 412 -11.11 -15.89 6.12
C LEU A 412 -12.49 -15.26 6.38
N LYS A 413 -12.95 -15.34 7.64
CA LYS A 413 -14.18 -14.67 8.05
C LYS A 413 -13.95 -13.15 8.20
N HIS A 414 -14.38 -12.38 7.25
CA HIS A 414 -14.29 -10.92 7.34
C HIS A 414 -15.36 -10.34 8.28
N ARG A 415 -14.95 -9.91 9.47
CA ARG A 415 -15.83 -9.36 10.51
C ARG A 415 -16.09 -7.86 10.28
N ASN A 416 -17.28 -7.40 10.70
CA ASN A 416 -17.54 -5.96 10.73
C ASN A 416 -16.80 -5.30 11.89
N VAL A 417 -16.30 -4.09 11.65
CA VAL A 417 -15.75 -3.25 12.71
C VAL A 417 -16.90 -2.72 13.57
N PRO A 418 -16.80 -2.78 14.91
CA PRO A 418 -17.84 -2.25 15.79
C PRO A 418 -18.09 -0.76 15.52
N LEU A 419 -19.36 -0.37 15.36
CA LEU A 419 -19.80 0.97 14.91
C LEU A 419 -19.54 2.10 15.93
N SER A 420 -19.09 1.82 17.14
CA SER A 420 -19.01 2.78 18.24
C SER A 420 -17.84 3.77 18.14
N SER A 421 -16.92 3.63 17.18
CA SER A 421 -15.66 4.37 17.17
C SER A 421 -15.41 5.24 15.93
N TRP A 422 -16.30 5.23 14.91
CA TRP A 422 -15.96 5.85 13.61
C TRP A 422 -17.14 6.61 12.99
N ARG A 423 -17.60 7.63 13.71
CA ARG A 423 -18.51 8.64 13.14
C ARG A 423 -17.77 9.93 12.89
#